data_2b5bde83f371b7e5768411424932023d
#
_entry.id   2b5bde83f371b7e5768411424932023d
#
_cell.length_a   1.000
_cell.length_b   1.000
_cell.length_c   1.000
_cell.angle_alpha   90.00
_cell.angle_beta   90.00
_cell.angle_gamma   90.00
#
_symmetry.space_group_name_H-M   'P 1'
#
loop_
_entity.id
_entity.type
_entity.pdbx_description
1 polymer ?
#
loop_
_entity_poly.entity_id
_entity_poly.type
_entity_poly.pdbx_seq_one_letter_code
_entity_poly.pdbx_strand_id
1 'polypeptide(L)'
;LVLVVEPEVIPGLGEHVPHWIMQGLGFVCWGIVIAYITMSRVRSHVVLFGHRVDLPGFRMALAQTLLASVDVAVTAMIFFALLPATEGLTFLHFLGIYIAAYLAGIAASLPGGIGVFDTAIILGLQPWLSAPEVIGALLVFRLYYYIVPLFLAGMLFAGFEVLQRRQSLAKLAAEQRVADALEVPAIASLVGLAGTV
;
A
#
# COMPACT_ATOMS: atom_id res chain seq x y z
N LEU A 1 3.40 -14.74 -14.16
CA LEU A 1 2.47 -15.28 -15.17
C LEU A 1 2.69 -14.56 -16.50
N VAL A 2 2.61 -13.23 -16.54
CA VAL A 2 2.72 -12.43 -17.78
C VAL A 2 4.01 -12.73 -18.53
N LEU A 3 5.18 -12.68 -17.88
CA LEU A 3 6.48 -12.99 -18.51
C LEU A 3 6.61 -14.43 -19.03
N VAL A 4 5.80 -15.37 -18.51
CA VAL A 4 5.80 -16.77 -19.00
C VAL A 4 4.91 -16.92 -20.21
N VAL A 5 3.77 -16.21 -20.26
CA VAL A 5 2.77 -16.31 -21.32
C VAL A 5 3.14 -15.45 -22.53
N GLU A 6 3.59 -14.23 -22.28
CA GLU A 6 3.95 -13.26 -23.32
C GLU A 6 5.29 -12.59 -22.96
N PRO A 7 6.43 -13.18 -23.32
CA PRO A 7 7.75 -12.65 -22.97
C PRO A 7 8.10 -11.33 -23.66
N GLU A 8 7.37 -10.95 -24.71
CA GLU A 8 7.59 -9.71 -25.48
C GLU A 8 6.86 -8.49 -24.92
N VAL A 9 6.27 -8.62 -23.72
CA VAL A 9 5.42 -7.60 -23.11
C VAL A 9 6.15 -6.29 -22.82
N ILE A 10 7.48 -6.28 -22.69
CA ILE A 10 8.23 -5.06 -22.38
C ILE A 10 8.85 -4.51 -23.65
N PRO A 11 8.29 -3.43 -24.26
CA PRO A 11 8.83 -2.82 -25.45
C PRO A 11 10.27 -2.31 -25.22
N GLY A 12 11.14 -2.53 -26.18
CA GLY A 12 12.55 -2.12 -26.10
C GLY A 12 13.50 -3.09 -25.38
N LEU A 13 13.00 -3.96 -24.47
CA LEU A 13 13.82 -5.02 -23.91
C LEU A 13 13.86 -6.27 -24.82
N GLY A 14 12.76 -6.55 -25.52
CA GLY A 14 12.66 -7.73 -26.41
C GLY A 14 13.67 -7.74 -27.54
N GLU A 15 14.11 -6.58 -28.02
CA GLU A 15 15.16 -6.47 -29.06
C GLU A 15 16.57 -6.84 -28.55
N HIS A 16 16.81 -6.71 -27.23
CA HIS A 16 18.13 -6.89 -26.63
C HIS A 16 18.23 -8.13 -25.73
N VAL A 17 17.10 -8.69 -25.30
CA VAL A 17 17.05 -9.83 -24.38
C VAL A 17 16.31 -10.99 -25.04
N PRO A 18 16.98 -12.15 -25.23
CA PRO A 18 16.35 -13.35 -25.79
C PRO A 18 15.12 -13.80 -24.97
N HIS A 19 14.05 -14.26 -25.63
CA HIS A 19 12.79 -14.68 -25.01
C HIS A 19 12.97 -15.70 -23.87
N TRP A 20 13.96 -16.62 -24.04
CA TRP A 20 14.24 -17.64 -23.03
C TRP A 20 14.73 -17.06 -21.70
N ILE A 21 15.41 -15.89 -21.72
CA ILE A 21 15.83 -15.19 -20.49
C ILE A 21 14.61 -14.61 -19.78
N MET A 22 13.70 -13.98 -20.51
CA MET A 22 12.47 -13.41 -19.95
C MET A 22 11.55 -14.49 -19.38
N GLN A 23 11.38 -15.59 -20.09
CA GLN A 23 10.64 -16.75 -19.60
C GLN A 23 11.33 -17.37 -18.38
N GLY A 24 12.66 -17.51 -18.42
CA GLY A 24 13.46 -18.00 -17.29
C GLY A 24 13.27 -17.16 -16.04
N LEU A 25 13.26 -15.82 -16.17
CA LEU A 25 12.97 -14.90 -15.07
C LEU A 25 11.56 -15.11 -14.52
N GLY A 26 10.57 -15.29 -15.40
CA GLY A 26 9.20 -15.62 -15.01
C GLY A 26 9.10 -16.92 -14.21
N PHE A 27 9.80 -17.98 -14.63
CA PHE A 27 9.86 -19.24 -13.88
C PHE A 27 10.58 -19.11 -12.54
N VAL A 28 11.64 -18.30 -12.47
CA VAL A 28 12.34 -18.01 -11.20
C VAL A 28 11.40 -17.29 -10.22
N CYS A 29 10.66 -16.29 -10.68
CA CYS A 29 9.67 -15.60 -9.85
C CYS A 29 8.58 -16.58 -9.33
N TRP A 30 8.07 -17.46 -10.20
CA TRP A 30 7.12 -18.52 -9.79
C TRP A 30 7.74 -19.48 -8.79
N GLY A 31 8.99 -19.88 -9.01
CA GLY A 31 9.75 -20.72 -8.09
C GLY A 31 9.87 -20.09 -6.69
N ILE A 32 10.14 -18.79 -6.60
CA ILE A 32 10.21 -18.06 -5.34
C ILE A 32 8.85 -18.06 -4.61
N VAL A 33 7.75 -17.80 -5.33
CA VAL A 33 6.41 -17.81 -4.73
C VAL A 33 6.03 -19.21 -4.23
N ILE A 34 6.28 -20.25 -5.03
CA ILE A 34 6.02 -21.64 -4.65
C ILE A 34 6.90 -22.02 -3.45
N ALA A 35 8.18 -21.65 -3.46
CA ALA A 35 9.10 -21.91 -2.33
C ALA A 35 8.61 -21.20 -1.06
N TYR A 36 8.19 -19.95 -1.14
CA TYR A 36 7.62 -19.22 0.00
C TYR A 36 6.40 -19.92 0.58
N ILE A 37 5.43 -20.30 -0.25
CA ILE A 37 4.20 -20.96 0.18
C ILE A 37 4.51 -22.36 0.79
N THR A 38 5.41 -23.12 0.18
CA THR A 38 5.80 -24.45 0.67
C THR A 38 6.59 -24.37 1.96
N MET A 39 7.52 -23.40 2.07
CA MET A 39 8.26 -23.17 3.31
C MET A 39 7.34 -22.76 4.46
N SER A 40 6.34 -21.91 4.20
CA SER A 40 5.32 -21.54 5.19
C SER A 40 4.47 -22.72 5.68
N ARG A 41 4.45 -23.84 4.94
CA ARG A 41 3.80 -25.09 5.37
C ARG A 41 4.69 -25.96 6.24
N VAL A 42 6.01 -25.95 5.97
CA VAL A 42 6.96 -26.90 6.56
C VAL A 42 7.72 -26.32 7.74
N ARG A 43 7.94 -25.00 7.74
CA ARG A 43 8.76 -24.30 8.74
C ARG A 43 8.03 -23.08 9.29
N SER A 44 8.12 -22.90 10.60
CA SER A 44 7.60 -21.71 11.29
C SER A 44 8.58 -20.52 11.27
N HIS A 45 9.85 -20.76 11.00
CA HIS A 45 10.88 -19.73 10.94
C HIS A 45 11.99 -20.13 9.97
N VAL A 46 12.64 -19.13 9.39
CA VAL A 46 13.83 -19.26 8.54
C VAL A 46 14.89 -18.31 9.04
N VAL A 47 16.15 -18.75 9.02
CA VAL A 47 17.28 -17.87 9.33
C VAL A 47 17.84 -17.32 8.02
N LEU A 48 17.64 -16.03 7.77
CA LEU A 48 18.21 -15.31 6.64
C LEU A 48 19.25 -14.33 7.14
N PHE A 49 20.46 -14.38 6.58
CA PHE A 49 21.57 -13.48 6.95
C PHE A 49 21.82 -13.37 8.47
N GLY A 50 21.62 -14.48 9.22
CA GLY A 50 21.79 -14.50 10.67
C GLY A 50 20.62 -14.00 11.50
N HIS A 51 19.56 -13.50 10.86
CA HIS A 51 18.33 -13.05 11.53
C HIS A 51 17.23 -14.11 11.42
N ARG A 52 16.52 -14.36 12.53
CA ARG A 52 15.33 -15.19 12.54
C ARG A 52 14.17 -14.40 11.95
N VAL A 53 13.57 -14.93 10.88
CA VAL A 53 12.35 -14.43 10.26
C VAL A 53 11.26 -15.46 10.50
N ASP A 54 10.22 -15.07 11.21
CA ASP A 54 9.05 -15.92 11.44
C ASP A 54 8.19 -15.95 10.18
N LEU A 55 7.91 -17.15 9.68
CA LEU A 55 7.05 -17.35 8.52
C LEU A 55 5.59 -17.43 8.96
N PRO A 56 4.68 -16.76 8.26
CA PRO A 56 3.25 -16.93 8.49
C PRO A 56 2.84 -18.38 8.16
N GLY A 57 1.82 -18.88 8.84
CA GLY A 57 1.28 -20.21 8.53
C GLY A 57 0.78 -20.30 7.08
N PHE A 58 0.77 -21.49 6.49
CA PHE A 58 0.41 -21.75 5.08
C PHE A 58 -0.86 -21.02 4.61
N ARG A 59 -1.94 -21.06 5.40
CA ARG A 59 -3.21 -20.38 5.06
C ARG A 59 -3.04 -18.86 4.96
N MET A 60 -2.25 -18.30 5.85
CA MET A 60 -1.96 -16.86 5.87
C MET A 60 -1.07 -16.49 4.68
N ALA A 61 -0.02 -17.26 4.40
CA ALA A 61 0.86 -17.05 3.25
C ALA A 61 0.09 -17.10 1.92
N LEU A 62 -0.80 -18.08 1.77
CA LEU A 62 -1.66 -18.21 0.58
C LEU A 62 -2.62 -17.03 0.46
N ALA A 63 -3.29 -16.66 1.55
CA ALA A 63 -4.22 -15.53 1.57
C ALA A 63 -3.52 -14.21 1.23
N GLN A 64 -2.33 -13.95 1.78
CA GLN A 64 -1.52 -12.77 1.47
C GLN A 64 -1.10 -12.73 0.00
N THR A 65 -0.64 -13.87 -0.54
CA THR A 65 -0.23 -13.95 -1.95
C THR A 65 -1.41 -13.70 -2.89
N LEU A 66 -2.56 -14.31 -2.63
CA LEU A 66 -3.77 -14.09 -3.43
C LEU A 66 -4.27 -12.66 -3.33
N LEU A 67 -4.35 -12.11 -2.11
CA LEU A 67 -4.79 -10.74 -1.89
C LEU A 67 -3.88 -9.74 -2.61
N ALA A 68 -2.56 -9.88 -2.46
CA ALA A 68 -1.60 -9.02 -3.14
C ALA A 68 -1.69 -9.13 -4.68
N SER A 69 -1.91 -10.34 -5.21
CA SER A 69 -2.08 -10.54 -6.65
C SER A 69 -3.34 -9.87 -7.18
N VAL A 70 -4.45 -10.00 -6.44
CA VAL A 70 -5.72 -9.34 -6.77
C VAL A 70 -5.59 -7.82 -6.67
N ASP A 71 -4.96 -7.31 -5.63
CA ASP A 71 -4.72 -5.88 -5.42
C ASP A 71 -3.96 -5.26 -6.60
N VAL A 72 -2.84 -5.86 -6.99
CA VAL A 72 -2.05 -5.41 -8.15
C VAL A 72 -2.86 -5.47 -9.44
N ALA A 73 -3.61 -6.56 -9.67
CA ALA A 73 -4.42 -6.71 -10.88
C ALA A 73 -5.57 -5.69 -10.95
N VAL A 74 -6.26 -5.45 -9.84
CA VAL A 74 -7.34 -4.45 -9.76
C VAL A 74 -6.79 -3.04 -9.95
N THR A 75 -5.68 -2.71 -9.31
CA THR A 75 -5.03 -1.40 -9.46
C THR A 75 -4.57 -1.16 -10.90
N ALA A 76 -3.96 -2.15 -11.53
CA ALA A 76 -3.60 -2.09 -12.94
C ALA A 76 -4.84 -1.95 -13.84
N MET A 77 -5.95 -2.63 -13.53
CA MET A 77 -7.19 -2.54 -14.30
C MET A 77 -7.82 -1.15 -14.19
N ILE A 78 -7.79 -0.53 -13.02
CA ILE A 78 -8.25 0.86 -12.83
C ILE A 78 -7.44 1.80 -13.73
N PHE A 79 -6.12 1.65 -13.75
CA PHE A 79 -5.28 2.48 -14.60
C PHE A 79 -5.53 2.20 -16.09
N PHE A 80 -5.62 0.93 -16.48
CA PHE A 80 -5.93 0.53 -17.86
C PHE A 80 -7.25 1.14 -18.36
N ALA A 81 -8.27 1.18 -17.51
CA ALA A 81 -9.57 1.77 -17.83
C ALA A 81 -9.52 3.30 -18.04
N LEU A 82 -8.48 3.98 -17.55
CA LEU A 82 -8.27 5.41 -17.76
C LEU A 82 -7.51 5.72 -19.04
N LEU A 83 -6.89 4.72 -19.68
CA LEU A 83 -6.18 4.89 -20.95
C LEU A 83 -7.18 5.00 -22.10
N PRO A 84 -6.87 5.78 -23.15
CA PRO A 84 -7.66 5.77 -24.37
C PRO A 84 -7.71 4.36 -24.98
N ALA A 85 -8.86 3.99 -25.54
CA ALA A 85 -9.00 2.73 -26.24
C ALA A 85 -8.09 2.70 -27.48
N THR A 86 -7.22 1.70 -27.56
CA THR A 86 -6.20 1.59 -28.61
C THR A 86 -6.16 0.18 -29.14
N GLU A 87 -6.09 0.01 -30.46
CA GLU A 87 -5.95 -1.30 -31.08
C GLU A 87 -4.58 -1.92 -30.73
N GLY A 88 -4.58 -3.20 -30.39
CA GLY A 88 -3.37 -3.98 -30.09
C GLY A 88 -2.88 -3.89 -28.63
N LEU A 89 -3.33 -2.95 -27.82
CA LEU A 89 -3.00 -2.92 -26.39
C LEU A 89 -3.99 -3.78 -25.59
N THR A 90 -3.58 -5.00 -25.25
CA THR A 90 -4.37 -5.85 -24.38
C THR A 90 -4.10 -5.54 -22.90
N PHE A 91 -5.06 -5.90 -22.02
CA PHE A 91 -4.85 -5.77 -20.58
C PHE A 91 -3.62 -6.57 -20.10
N LEU A 92 -3.34 -7.71 -20.72
CA LEU A 92 -2.20 -8.55 -20.32
C LEU A 92 -0.85 -7.86 -20.66
N HIS A 93 -0.74 -7.24 -21.83
CA HIS A 93 0.41 -6.40 -22.19
C HIS A 93 0.58 -5.24 -21.21
N PHE A 94 -0.51 -4.50 -20.95
CA PHE A 94 -0.48 -3.42 -19.99
C PHE A 94 -0.08 -3.88 -18.58
N LEU A 95 -0.61 -5.00 -18.10
CA LEU A 95 -0.29 -5.56 -16.79
C LEU A 95 1.22 -5.88 -16.66
N GLY A 96 1.83 -6.38 -17.72
CA GLY A 96 3.28 -6.61 -17.75
C GLY A 96 4.09 -5.33 -17.62
N ILE A 97 3.73 -4.31 -18.40
CA ILE A 97 4.36 -2.99 -18.32
C ILE A 97 4.16 -2.37 -16.93
N TYR A 98 2.94 -2.47 -16.40
CA TYR A 98 2.58 -1.96 -15.07
C TYR A 98 3.42 -2.61 -13.97
N ILE A 99 3.54 -3.95 -13.96
CA ILE A 99 4.34 -4.67 -12.97
C ILE A 99 5.82 -4.30 -13.09
N ALA A 100 6.36 -4.22 -14.31
CA ALA A 100 7.74 -3.81 -14.54
C ALA A 100 8.02 -2.39 -14.02
N ALA A 101 7.13 -1.44 -14.33
CA ALA A 101 7.21 -0.07 -13.83
C ALA A 101 7.10 0.01 -12.30
N TYR A 102 6.19 -0.78 -11.71
CA TYR A 102 6.01 -0.88 -10.27
C TYR A 102 7.25 -1.41 -9.56
N LEU A 103 7.85 -2.49 -10.08
CA LEU A 103 9.10 -3.04 -9.57
C LEU A 103 10.27 -2.05 -9.70
N ALA A 104 10.37 -1.33 -10.83
CA ALA A 104 11.36 -0.30 -11.02
C ALA A 104 11.20 0.85 -10.00
N GLY A 105 9.97 1.26 -9.72
CA GLY A 105 9.65 2.26 -8.71
C GLY A 105 10.08 1.84 -7.29
N ILE A 106 9.82 0.57 -6.93
CA ILE A 106 10.26 0.01 -5.64
C ILE A 106 11.80 -0.05 -5.57
N ALA A 107 12.45 -0.54 -6.63
CA ALA A 107 13.91 -0.67 -6.68
C ALA A 107 14.63 0.69 -6.54
N ALA A 108 14.03 1.75 -7.07
CA ALA A 108 14.53 3.12 -6.93
C ALA A 108 14.38 3.68 -5.52
N SER A 109 13.62 3.02 -4.63
CA SER A 109 13.39 3.45 -3.24
C SER A 109 12.86 4.88 -3.11
N LEU A 110 12.20 5.39 -4.15
CA LEU A 110 11.59 6.72 -4.15
C LEU A 110 10.16 6.65 -3.58
N PRO A 111 9.75 7.60 -2.72
CA PRO A 111 8.41 7.60 -2.14
C PRO A 111 7.35 7.70 -3.24
N GLY A 112 6.46 6.70 -3.31
CA GLY A 112 5.42 6.60 -4.36
C GLY A 112 5.94 6.29 -5.76
N GLY A 113 7.23 5.93 -5.92
CA GLY A 113 7.84 5.64 -7.23
C GLY A 113 7.87 6.83 -8.19
N ILE A 114 7.71 8.06 -7.65
CA ILE A 114 7.57 9.29 -8.46
C ILE A 114 8.74 9.44 -9.42
N GLY A 115 8.44 9.63 -10.69
CA GLY A 115 9.40 9.78 -11.78
C GLY A 115 9.80 8.45 -12.40
N VAL A 116 10.24 7.44 -11.63
CA VAL A 116 10.70 6.15 -12.18
C VAL A 116 9.53 5.34 -12.72
N PHE A 117 8.48 5.16 -11.92
CA PHE A 117 7.25 4.50 -12.34
C PHE A 117 6.63 5.21 -13.55
N ASP A 118 6.55 6.56 -13.49
CA ASP A 118 5.94 7.37 -14.54
C ASP A 118 6.69 7.23 -15.86
N THR A 119 8.02 7.36 -15.80
CA THR A 119 8.87 7.21 -16.99
C THR A 119 8.77 5.79 -17.56
N ALA A 120 8.79 4.77 -16.72
CA ALA A 120 8.68 3.38 -17.16
C ALA A 120 7.32 3.10 -17.84
N ILE A 121 6.21 3.64 -17.31
CA ILE A 121 4.89 3.53 -17.94
C ILE A 121 4.84 4.27 -19.28
N ILE A 122 5.35 5.50 -19.34
CA ILE A 122 5.37 6.29 -20.57
C ILE A 122 6.18 5.56 -21.65
N LEU A 123 7.37 5.10 -21.32
CA LEU A 123 8.24 4.36 -22.26
C LEU A 123 7.60 3.04 -22.69
N GLY A 124 7.01 2.30 -21.74
CA GLY A 124 6.38 1.01 -22.02
C GLY A 124 5.15 1.12 -22.92
N LEU A 125 4.41 2.24 -22.88
CA LEU A 125 3.22 2.47 -23.69
C LEU A 125 3.46 3.20 -25.01
N GLN A 126 4.68 3.67 -25.27
CA GLN A 126 5.03 4.40 -26.50
C GLN A 126 4.57 3.73 -27.82
N PRO A 127 4.57 2.38 -27.96
CA PRO A 127 4.11 1.76 -29.21
C PRO A 127 2.63 1.97 -29.51
N TRP A 128 1.82 2.26 -28.49
CA TRP A 128 0.34 2.37 -28.60
C TRP A 128 -0.20 3.76 -28.33
N LEU A 129 0.43 4.53 -27.44
CA LEU A 129 -0.09 5.79 -26.93
C LEU A 129 0.98 6.89 -26.94
N SER A 130 0.56 8.12 -27.18
CA SER A 130 1.43 9.28 -27.08
C SER A 130 1.71 9.64 -25.61
N ALA A 131 2.88 10.23 -25.35
CA ALA A 131 3.25 10.63 -23.97
C ALA A 131 2.22 11.56 -23.29
N PRO A 132 1.59 12.55 -23.96
CA PRO A 132 0.55 13.37 -23.32
C PRO A 132 -0.69 12.59 -22.89
N GLU A 133 -1.13 11.59 -23.66
CA GLU A 133 -2.27 10.73 -23.31
C GLU A 133 -1.96 9.89 -22.07
N VAL A 134 -0.78 9.30 -22.01
CA VAL A 134 -0.33 8.51 -20.86
C VAL A 134 -0.19 9.40 -19.62
N ILE A 135 0.39 10.58 -19.74
CA ILE A 135 0.53 11.54 -18.63
C ILE A 135 -0.85 11.96 -18.11
N GLY A 136 -1.80 12.23 -19.00
CA GLY A 136 -3.17 12.57 -18.61
C GLY A 136 -3.83 11.47 -17.78
N ALA A 137 -3.79 10.23 -18.25
CA ALA A 137 -4.30 9.07 -17.53
C ALA A 137 -3.57 8.86 -16.18
N LEU A 138 -2.25 9.02 -16.17
CA LEU A 138 -1.43 8.88 -14.97
C LEU A 138 -1.79 9.91 -13.89
N LEU A 139 -2.01 11.17 -14.27
CA LEU A 139 -2.42 12.23 -13.34
C LEU A 139 -3.78 11.93 -12.73
N VAL A 140 -4.75 11.48 -13.53
CA VAL A 140 -6.08 11.08 -13.06
C VAL A 140 -5.96 9.86 -12.13
N PHE A 141 -5.17 8.85 -12.51
CA PHE A 141 -4.91 7.69 -11.67
C PHE A 141 -4.32 8.09 -10.31
N ARG A 142 -3.30 8.97 -10.29
CA ARG A 142 -2.70 9.45 -9.04
C ARG A 142 -3.68 10.23 -8.19
N LEU A 143 -4.53 11.06 -8.79
CA LEU A 143 -5.54 11.81 -8.07
C LEU A 143 -6.50 10.88 -7.32
N TYR A 144 -7.08 9.90 -8.01
CA TYR A 144 -8.09 9.02 -7.42
C TYR A 144 -7.49 7.94 -6.52
N TYR A 145 -6.36 7.38 -6.88
CA TYR A 145 -5.77 6.25 -6.17
C TYR A 145 -4.88 6.66 -4.98
N TYR A 146 -4.23 7.83 -5.05
CA TYR A 146 -3.33 8.30 -3.99
C TYR A 146 -3.89 9.50 -3.23
N ILE A 147 -4.28 10.56 -3.92
CA ILE A 147 -4.61 11.84 -3.28
C ILE A 147 -5.95 11.77 -2.57
N VAL A 148 -6.99 11.21 -3.20
CA VAL A 148 -8.32 11.08 -2.58
C VAL A 148 -8.30 10.20 -1.32
N PRO A 149 -7.74 8.98 -1.33
CA PRO A 149 -7.63 8.18 -0.11
C PRO A 149 -6.78 8.84 0.98
N LEU A 150 -5.68 9.49 0.62
CA LEU A 150 -4.83 10.21 1.57
C LEU A 150 -5.59 11.35 2.25
N PHE A 151 -6.35 12.12 1.48
CA PHE A 151 -7.18 13.21 2.00
C PHE A 151 -8.26 12.68 2.94
N LEU A 152 -8.96 11.62 2.55
CA LEU A 152 -9.97 10.97 3.40
C LEU A 152 -9.36 10.40 4.68
N ALA A 153 -8.22 9.74 4.59
CA ALA A 153 -7.50 9.24 5.77
C ALA A 153 -7.07 10.38 6.70
N GLY A 154 -6.57 11.48 6.15
CA GLY A 154 -6.23 12.69 6.90
C GLY A 154 -7.44 13.30 7.62
N MET A 155 -8.58 13.40 6.95
CA MET A 155 -9.83 13.89 7.56
C MET A 155 -10.30 12.96 8.69
N LEU A 156 -10.28 11.65 8.47
CA LEU A 156 -10.67 10.67 9.50
C LEU A 156 -9.74 10.75 10.71
N PHE A 157 -8.44 10.85 10.48
CA PHE A 157 -7.45 10.99 11.56
C PHE A 157 -7.66 12.28 12.35
N ALA A 158 -7.83 13.42 11.67
CA ALA A 158 -8.09 14.71 12.32
C ALA A 158 -9.40 14.65 13.13
N GLY A 159 -10.46 14.06 12.58
CA GLY A 159 -11.74 13.86 13.27
C GLY A 159 -11.58 12.99 14.52
N PHE A 160 -10.85 11.90 14.42
CA PHE A 160 -10.57 11.02 15.57
C PHE A 160 -9.79 11.74 16.66
N GLU A 161 -8.74 12.49 16.31
CA GLU A 161 -7.93 13.26 17.24
C GLU A 161 -8.79 14.30 17.99
N VAL A 162 -9.65 15.04 17.29
CA VAL A 162 -10.57 16.01 17.89
C VAL A 162 -11.53 15.34 18.87
N LEU A 163 -12.10 14.18 18.49
CA LEU A 163 -13.01 13.45 19.37
C LEU A 163 -12.29 12.93 20.62
N GLN A 164 -11.08 12.40 20.47
CA GLN A 164 -10.28 11.90 21.58
C GLN A 164 -9.91 13.00 22.56
N ARG A 165 -9.51 14.19 22.07
CA ARG A 165 -9.21 15.36 22.90
C ARG A 165 -10.44 15.86 23.66
N ARG A 166 -11.61 15.90 23.02
CA ARG A 166 -12.87 16.26 23.68
C ARG A 166 -13.21 15.32 24.83
N GLN A 167 -13.03 14.01 24.65
CA GLN A 167 -13.26 13.02 25.69
C GLN A 167 -12.28 13.18 26.88
N SER A 168 -11.01 13.44 26.59
CA SER A 168 -9.99 13.67 27.61
C SER A 168 -10.29 14.93 28.44
N LEU A 169 -10.67 16.03 27.78
CA LEU A 169 -11.06 17.25 28.43
C LEU A 169 -12.34 17.09 29.30
N ALA A 170 -13.32 16.33 28.80
CA ALA A 170 -14.53 16.05 29.55
C ALA A 170 -14.25 15.20 30.80
N LYS A 171 -13.32 14.24 30.74
CA LYS A 171 -12.87 13.46 31.90
C LYS A 171 -12.19 14.36 32.95
N LEU A 172 -11.25 15.20 32.52
CA LEU A 172 -10.55 16.14 33.40
C LEU A 172 -11.53 17.11 34.08
N ALA A 173 -12.50 17.65 33.34
CA ALA A 173 -13.53 18.51 33.88
C ALA A 173 -14.46 17.78 34.89
N ALA A 174 -14.74 16.49 34.66
CA ALA A 174 -15.52 15.68 35.60
C ALA A 174 -14.71 15.38 36.88
N GLU A 175 -13.44 15.04 36.78
CA GLU A 175 -12.54 14.83 37.93
C GLU A 175 -12.39 16.11 38.78
N GLN A 176 -12.25 17.28 38.14
CA GLN A 176 -12.16 18.54 38.80
C GLN A 176 -13.44 18.89 39.58
N ARG A 177 -14.62 18.64 38.98
CA ARG A 177 -15.91 18.83 39.68
C ARG A 177 -16.06 17.93 40.92
N VAL A 178 -15.56 16.68 40.83
CA VAL A 178 -15.58 15.78 41.98
C VAL A 178 -14.63 16.25 43.07
N ALA A 179 -13.45 16.73 42.72
CA ALA A 179 -12.49 17.30 43.67
C ALA A 179 -13.07 18.53 44.38
N ASP A 180 -13.64 19.49 43.63
CA ASP A 180 -14.29 20.67 44.17
C ASP A 180 -15.47 20.32 45.10
N ALA A 181 -16.26 19.31 44.75
CA ALA A 181 -17.38 18.84 45.57
C ALA A 181 -16.95 18.18 46.89
N LEU A 182 -15.74 17.63 46.94
CA LEU A 182 -15.17 17.05 48.17
C LEU A 182 -14.48 18.10 49.05
N GLU A 183 -13.90 19.16 48.51
CA GLU A 183 -13.24 20.22 49.27
C GLU A 183 -14.23 21.09 50.01
N VAL A 184 -15.38 21.44 49.43
CA VAL A 184 -16.40 22.31 50.05
C VAL A 184 -16.88 21.76 51.40
N PRO A 185 -17.26 20.49 51.57
CA PRO A 185 -17.68 19.99 52.89
C PRO A 185 -16.51 19.89 53.87
N ALA A 186 -15.28 19.64 53.43
CA ALA A 186 -14.11 19.57 54.28
C ALA A 186 -13.80 20.97 54.93
N ILE A 187 -13.84 22.02 54.12
CA ILE A 187 -13.64 23.38 54.62
C ILE A 187 -14.78 23.81 55.53
N ALA A 188 -16.03 23.48 55.21
CA ALA A 188 -17.19 23.80 56.04
C ALA A 188 -17.12 23.10 57.40
N SER A 189 -16.65 21.84 57.45
CA SER A 189 -16.46 21.10 58.70
C SER A 189 -15.34 21.70 59.56
N LEU A 190 -14.25 22.18 58.99
CA LEU A 190 -13.15 22.83 59.72
C LEU A 190 -13.56 24.18 60.27
N VAL A 191 -14.33 24.98 59.55
CA VAL A 191 -14.85 26.27 60.01
C VAL A 191 -15.89 26.07 61.11
N GLY A 192 -16.73 25.06 61.04
CA GLY A 192 -17.71 24.72 62.06
C GLY A 192 -17.06 24.30 63.39
N LEU A 193 -15.93 23.61 63.35
CA LEU A 193 -15.17 23.21 64.54
C LEU A 193 -14.41 24.40 65.20
N ALA A 194 -13.98 25.40 64.42
CA ALA A 194 -13.29 26.56 64.94
C ALA A 194 -14.24 27.61 65.61
N GLY A 195 -15.54 27.53 65.37
CA GLY A 195 -16.55 28.44 65.96
C GLY A 195 -17.17 27.97 67.27
N THR A 196 -16.72 26.85 67.82
CA THR A 196 -17.25 26.25 69.09
C THR A 196 -16.29 26.32 70.28
N VAL A 197 -15.28 27.22 70.26
CA VAL A 197 -14.37 27.46 71.40
C VAL A 197 -14.69 28.79 72.10
#